data_1e78ff6b6682c401e8d8e4779c7e9889
#
_entry.id   1e78ff6b6682c401e8d8e4779c7e9889
#
_cell.length_a   1.000
_cell.length_b   1.000
_cell.length_c   1.000
_cell.angle_alpha   90.00
_cell.angle_beta   90.00
_cell.angle_gamma   90.00
#
_symmetry.space_group_name_H-M   'P 1'
#
loop_
_entity.id
_entity.type
_entity.pdbx_description
1 polymer ?
#
loop_
_entity_poly.entity_id
_entity_poly.type
_entity_poly.pdbx_seq_one_letter_code
_entity_poly.pdbx_strand_id
1 'polypeptide(L)'
;MATSKKNEVSVETGKGLRIGVIGGAGWLGGAIAAAMLDAGIVEPQNLSLSYRRECPQRFPGAFWTPDNQALADRSDVVILSVRPADWPGLNVDAEGKLLISVMAGIRLGALCKHHQTRRVIRSLPNAAAEVRKSYTPWIATPEVGGADRAIVRAVFDACGIQDEVRSEAEIDYLTGLTGSGPAFPALLAEAMMTDAVAHGLAPQVAQRAVNTLIVGAGRLLEQRDDCPTDTVKTFLDYRGTTAAAIEEMRAAGFSTAVARGLSAALQKSVRMGEAS
;
A
#
# COMPACT_ATOMS: atom_id res chain seq x y z
N MET A 1 -15.59 -28.59 -5.84
CA MET A 1 -14.26 -28.54 -6.49
C MET A 1 -14.40 -27.69 -7.73
N ALA A 2 -14.05 -26.42 -7.64
CA ALA A 2 -13.91 -25.54 -8.79
C ALA A 2 -12.57 -24.84 -8.62
N THR A 3 -11.57 -25.31 -9.36
CA THR A 3 -10.23 -24.72 -9.45
C THR A 3 -10.37 -23.38 -10.15
N SER A 4 -10.24 -22.30 -9.37
CA SER A 4 -10.06 -20.96 -9.90
C SER A 4 -8.79 -20.96 -10.77
N LYS A 5 -8.97 -20.92 -12.08
CA LYS A 5 -7.90 -20.62 -13.02
C LYS A 5 -7.46 -19.17 -12.76
N LYS A 6 -6.32 -18.98 -12.08
CA LYS A 6 -5.57 -17.73 -12.18
C LYS A 6 -5.28 -17.53 -13.68
N ASN A 7 -5.91 -16.51 -14.27
CA ASN A 7 -5.46 -15.99 -15.55
C ASN A 7 -4.07 -15.40 -15.31
N GLU A 8 -3.04 -16.18 -15.58
CA GLU A 8 -1.69 -15.66 -15.79
C GLU A 8 -1.73 -14.85 -17.09
N VAL A 9 -2.06 -13.58 -16.97
CA VAL A 9 -1.69 -12.59 -17.98
C VAL A 9 -0.17 -12.44 -17.81
N SER A 10 0.59 -13.24 -18.55
CA SER A 10 2.00 -12.99 -18.77
C SER A 10 2.09 -11.65 -19.53
N VAL A 11 2.19 -10.55 -18.78
CA VAL A 11 2.66 -9.30 -19.36
C VAL A 11 4.07 -9.61 -19.84
N GLU A 12 4.29 -9.72 -21.16
CA GLU A 12 5.61 -9.55 -21.72
C GLU A 12 6.07 -8.14 -21.38
N THR A 13 6.48 -7.94 -20.12
CA THR A 13 7.27 -6.77 -19.73
C THR A 13 8.55 -6.91 -20.56
N GLY A 14 8.67 -6.09 -21.60
CA GLY A 14 9.72 -6.22 -22.61
C GLY A 14 11.07 -6.37 -21.92
N LYS A 15 11.83 -7.38 -22.32
CA LYS A 15 13.22 -7.58 -21.87
C LYS A 15 13.94 -6.24 -21.99
N GLY A 16 14.25 -5.62 -20.82
CA GLY A 16 14.98 -4.36 -20.78
C GLY A 16 14.26 -3.18 -20.08
N LEU A 17 13.05 -3.35 -19.51
CA LEU A 17 12.38 -2.29 -18.74
C LEU A 17 13.25 -1.84 -17.57
N ARG A 18 13.59 -0.56 -17.51
CA ARG A 18 14.44 0.04 -16.47
C ARG A 18 13.57 0.79 -15.47
N ILE A 19 13.65 0.41 -14.22
CA ILE A 19 12.84 1.02 -13.15
C ILE A 19 13.75 1.66 -12.10
N GLY A 20 13.47 2.92 -11.78
CA GLY A 20 14.13 3.65 -10.71
C GLY A 20 13.20 3.83 -9.52
N VAL A 21 13.70 3.60 -8.30
CA VAL A 21 12.94 3.86 -7.07
C VAL A 21 13.67 4.91 -6.23
N ILE A 22 13.19 6.14 -6.27
CA ILE A 22 13.67 7.22 -5.41
C ILE A 22 13.15 6.98 -4.00
N GLY A 23 14.08 6.86 -3.04
CA GLY A 23 13.76 6.38 -1.69
C GLY A 23 13.78 4.85 -1.56
N GLY A 24 14.46 4.14 -2.47
CA GLY A 24 14.59 2.68 -2.47
C GLY A 24 15.26 2.09 -1.21
N ALA A 25 16.08 2.88 -0.51
CA ALA A 25 16.62 2.52 0.79
C ALA A 25 15.59 2.55 1.91
N GLY A 26 14.45 3.23 1.70
CA GLY A 26 13.36 3.33 2.65
C GLY A 26 12.58 2.02 2.77
N TRP A 27 11.75 1.95 3.80
CA TRP A 27 10.96 0.77 4.08
C TRP A 27 9.99 0.40 2.94
N LEU A 28 9.12 1.34 2.51
CA LEU A 28 8.13 1.08 1.45
C LEU A 28 8.80 0.91 0.08
N GLY A 29 9.74 1.81 -0.28
CA GLY A 29 10.47 1.71 -1.54
C GLY A 29 11.25 0.41 -1.67
N GLY A 30 11.87 -0.05 -0.56
CA GLY A 30 12.55 -1.33 -0.50
C GLY A 30 11.60 -2.53 -0.61
N ALA A 31 10.39 -2.46 -0.02
CA ALA A 31 9.38 -3.52 -0.15
C ALA A 31 8.87 -3.63 -1.60
N ILE A 32 8.62 -2.50 -2.27
CA ILE A 32 8.23 -2.46 -3.69
C ILE A 32 9.36 -3.02 -4.58
N ALA A 33 10.61 -2.61 -4.34
CA ALA A 33 11.77 -3.12 -5.09
C ALA A 33 11.92 -4.63 -4.95
N ALA A 34 11.81 -5.16 -3.72
CA ALA A 34 11.83 -6.61 -3.46
C ALA A 34 10.68 -7.32 -4.18
N ALA A 35 9.46 -6.74 -4.15
CA ALA A 35 8.31 -7.31 -4.82
C ALA A 35 8.51 -7.44 -6.33
N MET A 36 9.03 -6.39 -6.96
CA MET A 36 9.29 -6.38 -8.41
C MET A 36 10.36 -7.39 -8.82
N LEU A 37 11.43 -7.53 -8.03
CA LEU A 37 12.48 -8.52 -8.27
C LEU A 37 11.96 -9.95 -8.11
N ASP A 38 11.24 -10.24 -7.01
CA ASP A 38 10.69 -11.57 -6.73
C ASP A 38 9.66 -12.01 -7.79
N ALA A 39 8.90 -11.06 -8.34
CA ALA A 39 7.93 -11.30 -9.40
C ALA A 39 8.54 -11.29 -10.82
N GLY A 40 9.85 -11.03 -10.96
CA GLY A 40 10.52 -10.98 -12.27
C GLY A 40 10.09 -9.82 -13.18
N ILE A 41 9.53 -8.74 -12.60
CA ILE A 41 9.09 -7.55 -13.35
C ILE A 41 10.29 -6.74 -13.83
N VAL A 42 11.35 -6.72 -13.05
CA VAL A 42 12.61 -6.05 -13.35
C VAL A 42 13.78 -6.96 -12.99
N GLU A 43 14.78 -7.01 -13.85
CA GLU A 43 16.03 -7.67 -13.53
C GLU A 43 16.93 -6.77 -12.67
N PRO A 44 17.78 -7.33 -11.78
CA PRO A 44 18.62 -6.51 -10.88
C PRO A 44 19.43 -5.41 -11.60
N GLN A 45 20.03 -5.70 -12.75
CA GLN A 45 20.83 -4.73 -13.52
C GLN A 45 20.00 -3.60 -14.14
N ASN A 46 18.67 -3.76 -14.23
CA ASN A 46 17.73 -2.76 -14.73
C ASN A 46 17.01 -2.00 -13.60
N LEU A 47 17.32 -2.34 -12.34
CA LEU A 47 16.79 -1.66 -11.16
C LEU A 47 17.78 -0.62 -10.65
N SER A 48 17.32 0.63 -10.52
CA SER A 48 18.06 1.74 -9.91
C SER A 48 17.39 2.17 -8.62
N LEU A 49 18.17 2.38 -7.56
CA LEU A 49 17.67 2.67 -6.23
C LEU A 49 18.41 3.86 -5.62
N SER A 50 17.70 4.75 -4.92
CA SER A 50 18.39 5.84 -4.24
C SER A 50 18.42 5.65 -2.73
N TYR A 51 19.46 6.25 -2.13
CA TYR A 51 19.69 6.32 -0.69
C TYR A 51 20.12 7.72 -0.26
N ARG A 52 19.99 8.05 1.05
CA ARG A 52 20.40 9.38 1.57
C ARG A 52 21.72 9.40 2.31
N ARG A 53 21.99 8.39 3.15
CA ARG A 53 23.13 8.37 4.07
C ARG A 53 24.11 7.27 3.70
N GLU A 54 23.67 6.02 3.81
CA GLU A 54 24.47 4.83 3.58
C GLU A 54 23.85 3.97 2.49
N CYS A 55 24.69 3.43 1.60
CA CYS A 55 24.26 2.48 0.58
C CYS A 55 23.89 1.15 1.24
N PRO A 56 22.64 0.70 1.13
CA PRO A 56 22.25 -0.57 1.73
C PRO A 56 22.93 -1.76 1.03
N GLN A 57 23.29 -2.78 1.81
CA GLN A 57 23.79 -4.06 1.30
C GLN A 57 22.62 -4.98 0.90
N ARG A 58 21.72 -4.48 0.04
CA ARG A 58 20.54 -5.20 -0.46
C ARG A 58 20.50 -5.15 -1.98
N PHE A 59 19.80 -6.08 -2.59
CA PHE A 59 19.57 -6.16 -4.04
C PHE A 59 20.88 -6.19 -4.84
N PRO A 60 21.67 -7.27 -4.72
CA PRO A 60 22.91 -7.44 -5.49
C PRO A 60 22.64 -7.28 -7.00
N GLY A 61 23.49 -6.54 -7.70
CA GLY A 61 23.34 -6.24 -9.12
C GLY A 61 22.50 -5.02 -9.43
N ALA A 62 21.73 -4.46 -8.49
CA ALA A 62 21.04 -3.19 -8.68
C ALA A 62 22.00 -2.00 -8.61
N PHE A 63 21.68 -0.94 -9.36
CA PHE A 63 22.43 0.31 -9.32
C PHE A 63 21.95 1.17 -8.13
N TRP A 64 22.86 1.48 -7.21
CA TRP A 64 22.60 2.34 -6.08
C TRP A 64 23.29 3.71 -6.24
N THR A 65 22.55 4.79 -5.97
CA THR A 65 23.10 6.17 -6.07
C THR A 65 22.45 7.10 -5.04
N PRO A 66 23.18 8.10 -4.51
CA PRO A 66 22.58 9.22 -3.78
C PRO A 66 21.99 10.29 -4.73
N ASP A 67 22.31 10.26 -6.01
CA ASP A 67 21.86 11.21 -7.02
C ASP A 67 20.56 10.72 -7.67
N ASN A 68 19.46 11.43 -7.36
CA ASN A 68 18.13 11.09 -7.85
C ASN A 68 17.95 11.39 -9.34
N GLN A 69 18.69 12.38 -9.91
CA GLN A 69 18.63 12.66 -11.34
C GLN A 69 19.36 11.56 -12.13
N ALA A 70 20.55 11.15 -11.69
CA ALA A 70 21.28 10.05 -12.31
C ALA A 70 20.46 8.74 -12.28
N LEU A 71 19.66 8.50 -11.23
CA LEU A 71 18.71 7.39 -11.17
C LEU A 71 17.63 7.55 -12.24
N ALA A 72 17.00 8.74 -12.33
CA ALA A 72 15.92 9.01 -13.28
C ALA A 72 16.41 8.88 -14.72
N ASP A 73 17.58 9.37 -15.04
CA ASP A 73 18.17 9.31 -16.40
C ASP A 73 18.37 7.87 -16.90
N ARG A 74 18.63 6.94 -15.97
CA ARG A 74 18.79 5.51 -16.25
C ARG A 74 17.47 4.75 -16.35
N SER A 75 16.32 5.39 -16.07
CA SER A 75 15.04 4.72 -15.87
C SER A 75 14.02 5.11 -16.95
N ASP A 76 13.15 4.17 -17.32
CA ASP A 76 11.97 4.41 -18.15
C ASP A 76 10.75 4.70 -17.25
N VAL A 77 10.76 4.11 -16.04
CA VAL A 77 9.76 4.30 -14.99
C VAL A 77 10.45 4.78 -13.72
N VAL A 78 9.94 5.85 -13.12
CA VAL A 78 10.46 6.40 -11.86
C VAL A 78 9.39 6.31 -10.79
N ILE A 79 9.68 5.60 -9.70
CA ILE A 79 8.81 5.46 -8.54
C ILE A 79 9.30 6.42 -7.44
N LEU A 80 8.42 7.32 -6.99
CA LEU A 80 8.69 8.26 -5.89
C LEU A 80 8.19 7.67 -4.57
N SER A 81 9.13 7.24 -3.72
CA SER A 81 8.86 6.67 -2.39
C SER A 81 9.58 7.43 -1.28
N VAL A 82 9.41 8.76 -1.28
CA VAL A 82 9.93 9.65 -0.23
C VAL A 82 8.80 10.12 0.69
N ARG A 83 9.14 10.72 1.84
CA ARG A 83 8.11 11.34 2.68
C ARG A 83 7.54 12.57 1.97
N PRO A 84 6.22 12.84 2.05
CA PRO A 84 5.62 14.03 1.44
C PRO A 84 6.32 15.34 1.84
N ALA A 85 6.79 15.46 3.08
CA ALA A 85 7.52 16.62 3.56
C ALA A 85 8.90 16.82 2.89
N ASP A 86 9.48 15.78 2.34
CA ASP A 86 10.78 15.84 1.66
C ASP A 86 10.65 16.11 0.15
N TRP A 87 9.44 15.93 -0.40
CA TRP A 87 9.18 16.03 -1.83
C TRP A 87 9.43 17.42 -2.43
N PRO A 88 9.09 18.56 -1.77
CA PRO A 88 9.35 19.87 -2.37
C PRO A 88 10.82 20.14 -2.70
N GLY A 89 11.75 19.50 -1.98
CA GLY A 89 13.18 19.55 -2.25
C GLY A 89 13.69 18.52 -3.26
N LEU A 90 12.82 17.66 -3.79
CA LEU A 90 13.19 16.61 -4.72
C LEU A 90 13.15 17.13 -6.16
N ASN A 91 14.19 17.80 -6.60
CA ASN A 91 14.32 18.32 -7.95
C ASN A 91 14.81 17.21 -8.90
N VAL A 92 13.86 16.56 -9.58
CA VAL A 92 14.12 15.51 -10.57
C VAL A 92 13.27 15.79 -11.80
N ASP A 93 13.92 15.93 -12.93
CA ASP A 93 13.28 15.97 -14.23
C ASP A 93 12.97 14.54 -14.70
N ALA A 94 11.69 14.28 -14.97
CA ALA A 94 11.19 12.99 -15.47
C ALA A 94 10.53 13.14 -16.84
N GLU A 95 10.94 14.11 -17.66
CA GLU A 95 10.38 14.31 -19.01
C GLU A 95 10.44 13.01 -19.81
N GLY A 96 9.32 12.67 -20.44
CA GLY A 96 9.19 11.45 -21.27
C GLY A 96 9.10 10.14 -20.47
N LYS A 97 9.19 10.15 -19.14
CA LYS A 97 9.16 8.96 -18.28
C LYS A 97 7.78 8.74 -17.69
N LEU A 98 7.47 7.50 -17.31
CA LEU A 98 6.34 7.18 -16.46
C LEU A 98 6.74 7.45 -15.00
N LEU A 99 6.03 8.36 -14.36
CA LEU A 99 6.23 8.70 -12.95
C LEU A 99 5.14 8.08 -12.09
N ILE A 100 5.52 7.28 -11.09
CA ILE A 100 4.61 6.64 -10.15
C ILE A 100 4.89 7.20 -8.75
N SER A 101 3.95 7.94 -8.20
CA SER A 101 4.05 8.43 -6.82
C SER A 101 3.33 7.47 -5.88
N VAL A 102 4.03 7.03 -4.82
CA VAL A 102 3.45 6.28 -3.69
C VAL A 102 3.33 7.16 -2.44
N MET A 103 3.41 8.48 -2.62
CA MET A 103 3.33 9.47 -1.53
C MET A 103 1.88 9.85 -1.22
N ALA A 104 1.54 9.92 0.07
CA ALA A 104 0.25 10.43 0.49
C ALA A 104 0.14 11.95 0.25
N GLY A 105 -1.05 12.41 -0.16
CA GLY A 105 -1.40 13.82 -0.24
C GLY A 105 -0.88 14.59 -1.46
N ILE A 106 0.05 14.07 -2.25
CA ILE A 106 0.57 14.82 -3.41
C ILE A 106 -0.31 14.56 -4.63
N ARG A 107 -0.86 15.64 -5.21
CA ARG A 107 -1.82 15.57 -6.31
C ARG A 107 -1.16 15.40 -7.68
N LEU A 108 -1.87 14.80 -8.63
CA LEU A 108 -1.40 14.57 -10.01
C LEU A 108 -0.87 15.85 -10.65
N GLY A 109 -1.63 16.95 -10.56
CA GLY A 109 -1.22 18.23 -11.17
C GLY A 109 0.07 18.80 -10.61
N ALA A 110 0.30 18.65 -9.29
CA ALA A 110 1.52 19.06 -8.65
C ALA A 110 2.72 18.18 -9.10
N LEU A 111 2.52 16.87 -9.18
CA LEU A 111 3.53 15.92 -9.67
C LEU A 111 3.93 16.21 -11.11
N CYS A 112 2.95 16.43 -11.99
CA CYS A 112 3.20 16.76 -13.41
C CYS A 112 4.05 18.01 -13.54
N LYS A 113 3.67 19.07 -12.83
CA LYS A 113 4.36 20.38 -12.89
C LYS A 113 5.77 20.30 -12.31
N HIS A 114 5.92 19.64 -11.18
CA HIS A 114 7.20 19.59 -10.45
C HIS A 114 8.25 18.74 -11.18
N HIS A 115 7.83 17.62 -11.78
CA HIS A 115 8.72 16.66 -12.44
C HIS A 115 8.70 16.71 -13.97
N GLN A 116 8.05 17.72 -14.57
CA GLN A 116 8.00 18.01 -16.01
C GLN A 116 7.54 16.82 -16.87
N THR A 117 6.70 15.95 -16.34
CA THR A 117 6.13 14.81 -17.07
C THR A 117 4.62 14.82 -17.05
N ARG A 118 4.00 14.33 -18.15
CA ARG A 118 2.54 14.19 -18.25
C ARG A 118 2.05 12.78 -17.95
N ARG A 119 2.96 11.79 -17.92
CA ARG A 119 2.63 10.39 -17.66
C ARG A 119 2.81 10.10 -16.18
N VAL A 120 1.79 10.44 -15.39
CA VAL A 120 1.86 10.40 -13.92
C VAL A 120 0.78 9.49 -13.34
N ILE A 121 1.21 8.68 -12.38
CA ILE A 121 0.35 7.86 -11.52
C ILE A 121 0.46 8.38 -10.09
N ARG A 122 -0.68 8.66 -9.48
CA ARG A 122 -0.80 8.84 -8.04
C ARG A 122 -1.35 7.55 -7.45
N SER A 123 -0.67 6.98 -6.47
CA SER A 123 -1.05 5.72 -5.83
C SER A 123 -0.77 5.75 -4.34
N LEU A 124 -1.37 4.80 -3.61
CA LEU A 124 -1.15 4.69 -2.18
C LEU A 124 -1.09 3.23 -1.73
N PRO A 125 0.05 2.54 -1.90
CA PRO A 125 0.30 1.27 -1.23
C PRO A 125 0.40 1.48 0.29
N ASN A 126 0.20 0.41 1.04
CA ASN A 126 0.28 0.44 2.49
C ASN A 126 1.38 -0.49 3.04
N ALA A 127 1.51 -0.51 4.37
CA ALA A 127 2.50 -1.29 5.10
C ALA A 127 2.50 -2.79 4.76
N ALA A 128 1.35 -3.36 4.41
CA ALA A 128 1.26 -4.78 4.08
C ALA A 128 1.94 -5.16 2.74
N ALA A 129 2.48 -4.19 1.99
CA ALA A 129 3.35 -4.45 0.84
C ALA A 129 4.56 -5.32 1.21
N GLU A 130 5.08 -5.21 2.44
CA GLU A 130 6.17 -6.03 2.95
C GLU A 130 5.85 -7.53 2.93
N VAL A 131 4.59 -7.86 3.15
CA VAL A 131 4.08 -9.25 3.13
C VAL A 131 3.24 -9.58 1.90
N ARG A 132 3.34 -8.77 0.83
CA ARG A 132 2.60 -8.94 -0.44
C ARG A 132 1.06 -8.95 -0.26
N LYS A 133 0.56 -8.14 0.67
CA LYS A 133 -0.86 -7.99 1.00
C LYS A 133 -1.32 -6.53 1.03
N SER A 134 -0.62 -5.66 0.31
CA SER A 134 -1.07 -4.28 0.13
C SER A 134 -2.34 -4.24 -0.72
N TYR A 135 -3.30 -3.42 -0.33
CA TYR A 135 -4.29 -2.90 -1.27
C TYR A 135 -3.80 -1.53 -1.75
N THR A 136 -3.61 -1.38 -3.06
CA THR A 136 -3.02 -0.17 -3.66
C THR A 136 -3.99 0.50 -4.62
N PRO A 137 -4.76 1.52 -4.19
CA PRO A 137 -5.52 2.35 -5.11
C PRO A 137 -4.58 3.25 -5.92
N TRP A 138 -4.91 3.48 -7.19
CA TRP A 138 -4.16 4.39 -8.03
C TRP A 138 -5.04 5.11 -9.07
N ILE A 139 -4.58 6.27 -9.50
CA ILE A 139 -5.21 7.06 -10.56
C ILE A 139 -4.13 7.59 -11.51
N ALA A 140 -4.48 7.74 -12.77
CA ALA A 140 -3.58 8.13 -13.84
C ALA A 140 -3.98 9.47 -14.46
N THR A 141 -2.99 10.19 -15.01
CA THR A 141 -3.25 11.27 -15.97
C THR A 141 -3.76 10.72 -17.30
N PRO A 142 -4.46 11.54 -18.12
CA PRO A 142 -4.97 11.08 -19.42
C PRO A 142 -3.91 10.56 -20.39
N GLU A 143 -2.68 11.04 -20.27
CA GLU A 143 -1.56 10.66 -21.13
C GLU A 143 -0.96 9.29 -20.82
N VAL A 144 -1.34 8.67 -19.71
CA VAL A 144 -0.94 7.30 -19.35
C VAL A 144 -1.67 6.31 -20.25
N GLY A 145 -0.93 5.64 -21.10
CA GLY A 145 -1.46 4.68 -22.07
C GLY A 145 -1.68 3.28 -21.52
N GLY A 146 -2.13 2.36 -22.38
CA GLY A 146 -2.38 0.97 -21.99
C GLY A 146 -1.13 0.22 -21.52
N ALA A 147 0.00 0.46 -22.18
CA ALA A 147 1.28 -0.14 -21.81
C ALA A 147 1.75 0.33 -20.41
N ASP A 148 1.60 1.63 -20.12
CA ASP A 148 1.92 2.18 -18.81
C ASP A 148 1.03 1.57 -17.71
N ARG A 149 -0.28 1.48 -17.97
CA ARG A 149 -1.22 0.84 -17.06
C ARG A 149 -0.88 -0.61 -16.77
N ALA A 150 -0.39 -1.35 -17.79
CA ALA A 150 0.06 -2.72 -17.62
C ALA A 150 1.27 -2.81 -16.67
N ILE A 151 2.24 -1.89 -16.81
CA ILE A 151 3.40 -1.80 -15.91
C ILE A 151 2.94 -1.49 -14.47
N VAL A 152 2.06 -0.49 -14.31
CA VAL A 152 1.53 -0.10 -12.99
C VAL A 152 0.84 -1.26 -12.29
N ARG A 153 -0.04 -1.98 -13.02
CA ARG A 153 -0.72 -3.17 -12.49
C ARG A 153 0.29 -4.23 -12.07
N ALA A 154 1.25 -4.56 -12.93
CA ALA A 154 2.26 -5.57 -12.61
C ALA A 154 3.04 -5.20 -11.34
N VAL A 155 3.48 -3.94 -11.19
CA VAL A 155 4.19 -3.46 -10.01
C VAL A 155 3.35 -3.60 -8.73
N PHE A 156 2.07 -3.23 -8.78
CA PHE A 156 1.23 -3.26 -7.58
C PHE A 156 0.64 -4.64 -7.30
N ASP A 157 0.37 -5.47 -8.31
CA ASP A 157 -0.02 -6.87 -8.14
C ASP A 157 1.10 -7.69 -7.47
N ALA A 158 2.37 -7.35 -7.74
CA ALA A 158 3.49 -7.93 -7.00
C ALA A 158 3.50 -7.56 -5.51
N CYS A 159 2.89 -6.43 -5.14
CA CYS A 159 2.77 -5.96 -3.76
C CYS A 159 1.50 -6.43 -3.06
N GLY A 160 0.50 -6.95 -3.81
CA GLY A 160 -0.78 -7.39 -3.27
C GLY A 160 -1.92 -7.29 -4.28
N ILE A 161 -2.89 -6.39 -4.05
CA ILE A 161 -4.04 -6.14 -4.93
C ILE A 161 -4.06 -4.64 -5.25
N GLN A 162 -4.48 -4.29 -6.45
CA GLN A 162 -4.58 -2.90 -6.91
C GLN A 162 -5.90 -2.64 -7.64
N ASP A 163 -6.35 -1.38 -7.60
CA ASP A 163 -7.47 -0.90 -8.40
C ASP A 163 -7.20 0.50 -8.94
N GLU A 164 -7.53 0.72 -10.22
CA GLU A 164 -7.59 2.05 -10.81
C GLU A 164 -8.90 2.72 -10.39
N VAL A 165 -8.79 3.81 -9.62
CA VAL A 165 -9.94 4.56 -9.12
C VAL A 165 -10.29 5.74 -10.03
N ARG A 166 -11.47 6.34 -9.84
CA ARG A 166 -12.07 7.32 -10.75
C ARG A 166 -11.66 8.76 -10.46
N SER A 167 -11.24 9.04 -9.22
CA SER A 167 -10.96 10.41 -8.79
C SER A 167 -9.88 10.46 -7.70
N GLU A 168 -9.21 11.60 -7.60
CA GLU A 168 -8.27 11.85 -6.50
C GLU A 168 -8.98 11.90 -5.13
N ALA A 169 -10.28 12.23 -5.09
CA ALA A 169 -11.06 12.17 -3.87
C ALA A 169 -11.22 10.72 -3.34
N GLU A 170 -11.32 9.74 -4.25
CA GLU A 170 -11.30 8.32 -3.86
C GLU A 170 -9.94 7.92 -3.30
N ILE A 171 -8.81 8.40 -3.89
CA ILE A 171 -7.46 8.20 -3.30
C ILE A 171 -7.39 8.81 -1.90
N ASP A 172 -7.93 10.03 -1.70
CA ASP A 172 -7.90 10.69 -0.40
C ASP A 172 -8.69 9.89 0.66
N TYR A 173 -9.85 9.35 0.31
CA TYR A 173 -10.61 8.48 1.20
C TYR A 173 -9.90 7.16 1.49
N LEU A 174 -9.38 6.50 0.45
CA LEU A 174 -8.66 5.24 0.57
C LEU A 174 -7.32 5.39 1.31
N THR A 175 -6.74 6.60 1.35
CA THR A 175 -5.60 6.91 2.22
C THR A 175 -5.97 6.67 3.70
N GLY A 176 -7.15 7.08 4.11
CA GLY A 176 -7.67 6.80 5.46
C GLY A 176 -8.02 5.32 5.67
N LEU A 177 -8.74 4.74 4.71
CA LEU A 177 -9.26 3.37 4.82
C LEU A 177 -8.16 2.31 4.72
N THR A 178 -7.38 2.32 3.66
CA THR A 178 -6.40 1.27 3.35
C THR A 178 -4.97 1.69 3.64
N GLY A 179 -4.60 2.96 3.43
CA GLY A 179 -3.27 3.46 3.75
C GLY A 179 -2.97 3.39 5.25
N SER A 180 -3.91 3.81 6.08
CA SER A 180 -3.84 3.68 7.54
C SER A 180 -4.32 2.30 8.03
N GLY A 181 -4.97 1.53 7.16
CA GLY A 181 -5.68 0.30 7.46
C GLY A 181 -4.92 -0.72 8.33
N PRO A 182 -3.64 -1.01 8.07
CA PRO A 182 -2.87 -1.95 8.89
C PRO A 182 -2.78 -1.59 10.37
N ALA A 183 -2.97 -0.32 10.75
CA ALA A 183 -2.98 0.11 12.15
C ALA A 183 -4.31 -0.24 12.87
N PHE A 184 -5.42 -0.41 12.17
CA PHE A 184 -6.72 -0.64 12.81
C PHE A 184 -6.84 -2.02 13.46
N PRO A 185 -6.43 -3.13 12.81
CA PRO A 185 -6.33 -4.42 13.51
C PRO A 185 -5.36 -4.41 14.70
N ALA A 186 -4.26 -3.64 14.61
CA ALA A 186 -3.33 -3.50 15.71
C ALA A 186 -3.95 -2.75 16.90
N LEU A 187 -4.73 -1.71 16.67
CA LEU A 187 -5.48 -0.98 17.72
C LEU A 187 -6.52 -1.89 18.40
N LEU A 188 -7.23 -2.70 17.60
CA LEU A 188 -8.16 -3.70 18.15
C LEU A 188 -7.41 -4.76 18.98
N ALA A 189 -6.28 -5.24 18.49
CA ALA A 189 -5.43 -6.20 19.19
C ALA A 189 -4.91 -5.64 20.53
N GLU A 190 -4.51 -4.37 20.56
CA GLU A 190 -4.08 -3.69 21.77
C GLU A 190 -5.20 -3.65 22.83
N ALA A 191 -6.42 -3.28 22.42
CA ALA A 191 -7.59 -3.25 23.33
C ALA A 191 -7.91 -4.64 23.88
N MET A 192 -7.92 -5.68 23.04
CA MET A 192 -8.15 -7.07 23.45
C MET A 192 -7.05 -7.57 24.39
N MET A 193 -5.80 -7.26 24.13
CA MET A 193 -4.67 -7.66 24.96
C MET A 193 -4.73 -6.98 26.33
N THR A 194 -5.08 -5.70 26.38
CA THR A 194 -5.22 -4.93 27.61
C THR A 194 -6.31 -5.52 28.50
N ASP A 195 -7.48 -5.84 27.94
CA ASP A 195 -8.58 -6.48 28.66
C ASP A 195 -8.20 -7.87 29.16
N ALA A 196 -7.57 -8.70 28.32
CA ALA A 196 -7.13 -10.04 28.72
C ALA A 196 -6.17 -10.02 29.92
N VAL A 197 -5.24 -9.06 29.93
CA VAL A 197 -4.31 -8.89 31.06
C VAL A 197 -5.05 -8.43 32.32
N ALA A 198 -6.02 -7.53 32.18
CA ALA A 198 -6.86 -7.09 33.29
C ALA A 198 -7.69 -8.23 33.91
N HIS A 199 -8.02 -9.25 33.10
CA HIS A 199 -8.67 -10.49 33.54
C HIS A 199 -7.69 -11.56 34.09
N GLY A 200 -6.42 -11.21 34.27
CA GLY A 200 -5.42 -12.06 34.93
C GLY A 200 -4.62 -12.97 34.01
N LEU A 201 -4.72 -12.84 32.68
CA LEU A 201 -3.84 -13.58 31.77
C LEU A 201 -2.41 -13.02 31.84
N ALA A 202 -1.42 -13.91 31.78
CA ALA A 202 -0.04 -13.47 31.63
C ALA A 202 0.14 -12.70 30.30
N PRO A 203 0.87 -11.57 30.27
CA PRO A 203 1.01 -10.73 29.08
C PRO A 203 1.45 -11.48 27.82
N GLN A 204 2.37 -12.45 27.95
CA GLN A 204 2.86 -13.27 26.84
C GLN A 204 1.78 -14.22 26.28
N VAL A 205 0.85 -14.69 27.14
CA VAL A 205 -0.28 -15.52 26.71
C VAL A 205 -1.30 -14.66 25.99
N ALA A 206 -1.65 -13.48 26.54
CA ALA A 206 -2.55 -12.52 25.92
C ALA A 206 -2.04 -12.10 24.54
N GLN A 207 -0.78 -11.74 24.42
CA GLN A 207 -0.16 -11.35 23.15
C GLN A 207 -0.23 -12.48 22.09
N ARG A 208 0.14 -13.70 22.46
CA ARG A 208 0.07 -14.84 21.51
C ARG A 208 -1.36 -15.12 21.07
N ALA A 209 -2.31 -15.13 22.02
CA ALA A 209 -3.71 -15.40 21.75
C ALA A 209 -4.28 -14.36 20.77
N VAL A 210 -4.10 -13.07 21.04
CA VAL A 210 -4.62 -11.97 20.22
C VAL A 210 -3.95 -11.94 18.85
N ASN A 211 -2.63 -12.05 18.75
CA ASN A 211 -1.93 -12.06 17.46
C ASN A 211 -2.39 -13.24 16.59
N THR A 212 -2.53 -14.43 17.18
CA THR A 212 -3.02 -15.62 16.46
C THR A 212 -4.46 -15.43 15.98
N LEU A 213 -5.31 -14.82 16.82
CA LEU A 213 -6.70 -14.50 16.46
C LEU A 213 -6.76 -13.55 15.24
N ILE A 214 -6.04 -12.42 15.29
CA ILE A 214 -6.05 -11.42 14.20
C ILE A 214 -5.57 -12.03 12.88
N VAL A 215 -4.45 -12.75 12.91
CA VAL A 215 -3.92 -13.43 11.71
C VAL A 215 -4.89 -14.48 11.21
N GLY A 216 -5.46 -15.29 12.10
CA GLY A 216 -6.43 -16.34 11.73
C GLY A 216 -7.70 -15.77 11.12
N ALA A 217 -8.25 -14.71 11.70
CA ALA A 217 -9.44 -14.03 11.17
C ALA A 217 -9.20 -13.46 9.77
N GLY A 218 -8.05 -12.80 9.55
CA GLY A 218 -7.67 -12.30 8.22
C GLY A 218 -7.53 -13.40 7.17
N ARG A 219 -6.94 -14.56 7.56
CA ARG A 219 -6.83 -15.72 6.67
C ARG A 219 -8.19 -16.34 6.32
N LEU A 220 -9.11 -16.38 7.28
CA LEU A 220 -10.48 -16.87 7.02
C LEU A 220 -11.23 -15.97 6.03
N LEU A 221 -11.13 -14.63 6.18
CA LEU A 221 -11.72 -13.69 5.22
C LEU A 221 -11.10 -13.85 3.83
N GLU A 222 -9.77 -14.02 3.74
CA GLU A 222 -9.07 -14.22 2.47
C GLU A 222 -9.50 -15.52 1.76
N GLN A 223 -9.68 -16.60 2.51
CA GLN A 223 -10.00 -17.92 1.93
C GLN A 223 -11.46 -18.06 1.49
N ARG A 224 -12.38 -17.40 2.20
CA ARG A 224 -13.81 -17.55 1.96
C ARG A 224 -14.35 -16.64 0.87
N ASP A 225 -13.65 -15.53 0.61
CA ASP A 225 -14.11 -14.46 -0.29
C ASP A 225 -15.53 -13.95 0.05
N ASP A 226 -15.92 -14.15 1.32
CA ASP A 226 -17.23 -13.75 1.82
C ASP A 226 -17.24 -12.24 2.13
N CYS A 227 -18.38 -11.59 1.88
CA CYS A 227 -18.57 -10.23 2.37
C CYS A 227 -18.46 -10.21 3.91
N PRO A 228 -17.68 -9.29 4.50
CA PRO A 228 -17.58 -9.16 5.96
C PRO A 228 -18.92 -9.08 6.68
N THR A 229 -19.94 -8.49 6.02
CA THR A 229 -21.32 -8.41 6.53
C THR A 229 -21.93 -9.80 6.70
N ASP A 230 -21.73 -10.71 5.74
CA ASP A 230 -22.27 -12.07 5.78
C ASP A 230 -21.57 -12.92 6.84
N THR A 231 -20.25 -12.73 6.98
CA THR A 231 -19.47 -13.34 8.06
C THR A 231 -20.03 -12.93 9.45
N VAL A 232 -20.24 -11.63 9.68
CA VAL A 232 -20.81 -11.13 10.95
C VAL A 232 -22.22 -11.68 11.15
N LYS A 233 -23.06 -11.72 10.11
CA LYS A 233 -24.42 -12.27 10.20
C LYS A 233 -24.40 -13.74 10.62
N THR A 234 -23.53 -14.56 10.05
CA THR A 234 -23.37 -15.98 10.41
C THR A 234 -23.09 -16.15 11.91
N PHE A 235 -22.23 -15.32 12.51
CA PHE A 235 -21.96 -15.37 13.94
C PHE A 235 -23.14 -14.91 14.79
N LEU A 236 -23.90 -13.91 14.35
CA LEU A 236 -25.10 -13.45 15.03
C LEU A 236 -26.22 -14.51 15.01
N ASP A 237 -26.42 -15.20 13.89
CA ASP A 237 -27.44 -16.24 13.74
C ASP A 237 -27.17 -17.46 14.62
N TYR A 238 -25.90 -17.75 14.95
CA TYR A 238 -25.50 -18.81 15.87
C TYR A 238 -25.89 -18.54 17.34
N ARG A 239 -26.17 -17.27 17.72
CA ARG A 239 -26.64 -16.83 19.06
C ARG A 239 -25.77 -17.28 20.25
N GLY A 240 -24.46 -17.46 20.05
CA GLY A 240 -23.50 -17.82 21.11
C GLY A 240 -22.83 -16.60 21.76
N THR A 241 -21.72 -16.85 22.43
CA THR A 241 -20.90 -15.81 23.09
C THR A 241 -20.42 -14.74 22.10
N THR A 242 -20.15 -15.12 20.87
CA THR A 242 -19.73 -14.20 19.79
C THR A 242 -20.86 -13.22 19.45
N ALA A 243 -22.10 -13.67 19.37
CA ALA A 243 -23.25 -12.80 19.11
C ALA A 243 -23.41 -11.75 20.24
N ALA A 244 -23.36 -12.17 21.50
CA ALA A 244 -23.44 -11.28 22.63
C ALA A 244 -22.32 -10.21 22.63
N ALA A 245 -21.08 -10.61 22.29
CA ALA A 245 -19.96 -9.69 22.16
C ALA A 245 -20.16 -8.66 21.03
N ILE A 246 -20.60 -9.10 19.85
CA ILE A 246 -20.85 -8.21 18.70
C ILE A 246 -21.96 -7.21 19.02
N GLU A 247 -23.05 -7.67 19.64
CA GLU A 247 -24.19 -6.83 20.00
C GLU A 247 -23.75 -5.75 20.99
N GLU A 248 -23.01 -6.09 22.04
CA GLU A 248 -22.51 -5.14 23.02
C GLU A 248 -21.50 -4.14 22.42
N MET A 249 -20.55 -4.60 21.61
CA MET A 249 -19.61 -3.71 20.93
C MET A 249 -20.34 -2.69 20.01
N ARG A 250 -21.41 -3.13 19.34
CA ARG A 250 -22.24 -2.23 18.51
C ARG A 250 -23.00 -1.23 19.36
N ALA A 251 -23.60 -1.66 20.47
CA ALA A 251 -24.31 -0.81 21.42
C ALA A 251 -23.36 0.23 22.05
N ALA A 252 -22.12 -0.16 22.35
CA ALA A 252 -21.07 0.73 22.84
C ALA A 252 -20.52 1.69 21.78
N GLY A 253 -20.99 1.65 20.52
CA GLY A 253 -20.66 2.61 19.49
C GLY A 253 -19.46 2.26 18.61
N PHE A 254 -19.08 0.98 18.47
CA PHE A 254 -17.98 0.52 17.65
C PHE A 254 -18.01 1.09 16.23
N SER A 255 -19.14 0.99 15.52
CA SER A 255 -19.29 1.50 14.16
C SER A 255 -19.09 3.02 14.07
N THR A 256 -19.56 3.75 15.09
CA THR A 256 -19.38 5.21 15.20
C THR A 256 -17.90 5.56 15.38
N ALA A 257 -17.19 4.83 16.23
CA ALA A 257 -15.75 5.04 16.44
C ALA A 257 -14.96 4.82 15.17
N VAL A 258 -15.24 3.74 14.42
CA VAL A 258 -14.62 3.47 13.11
C VAL A 258 -14.89 4.59 12.11
N ALA A 259 -16.16 5.00 11.94
CA ALA A 259 -16.53 6.07 11.02
C ALA A 259 -15.84 7.42 11.35
N ARG A 260 -15.75 7.76 12.62
CA ARG A 260 -15.04 8.97 13.08
C ARG A 260 -13.54 8.90 12.82
N GLY A 261 -12.92 7.73 13.04
CA GLY A 261 -11.50 7.50 12.73
C GLY A 261 -11.20 7.68 11.24
N LEU A 262 -12.00 7.07 10.37
CA LEU A 262 -11.88 7.21 8.90
C LEU A 262 -12.09 8.65 8.45
N SER A 263 -13.08 9.36 9.01
CA SER A 263 -13.31 10.78 8.72
C SER A 263 -12.10 11.66 9.09
N ALA A 264 -11.50 11.42 10.26
CA ALA A 264 -10.31 12.16 10.70
C ALA A 264 -9.12 11.90 9.76
N ALA A 265 -8.92 10.65 9.34
CA ALA A 265 -7.87 10.29 8.40
C ALA A 265 -8.07 10.92 7.01
N LEU A 266 -9.31 10.91 6.48
CA LEU A 266 -9.68 11.60 5.24
C LEU A 266 -9.35 13.10 5.31
N GLN A 267 -9.82 13.78 6.37
CA GLN A 267 -9.54 15.21 6.56
C GLN A 267 -8.05 15.52 6.60
N LYS A 268 -7.25 14.64 7.21
CA LYS A 268 -5.79 14.78 7.22
C LYS A 268 -5.19 14.60 5.82
N SER A 269 -5.66 13.61 5.05
CA SER A 269 -5.21 13.38 3.66
C SER A 269 -5.48 14.60 2.78
N VAL A 270 -6.70 15.13 2.83
CA VAL A 270 -7.08 16.33 2.04
C VAL A 270 -6.20 17.53 2.39
N ARG A 271 -6.01 17.82 3.69
CA ARG A 271 -5.14 18.94 4.12
C ARG A 271 -3.69 18.78 3.67
N MET A 272 -3.18 17.56 3.61
CA MET A 272 -1.82 17.30 3.07
C MET A 272 -1.74 17.63 1.58
N GLY A 273 -2.81 17.38 0.82
CA GLY A 273 -2.88 17.69 -0.61
C GLY A 273 -3.06 19.18 -0.92
N GLU A 274 -3.65 19.95 0.00
CA GLU A 274 -3.79 21.40 -0.14
C GLU A 274 -2.49 22.16 0.18
N ALA A 275 -1.61 21.57 0.97
CA ALA A 275 -0.33 22.15 1.35
C ALA A 275 0.82 21.81 0.38
N SER A 276 0.57 21.00 -0.65
CA SER A 276 1.51 20.60 -1.69
C SER A 276 1.18 21.31 -3.01
#